data_35e004ab3301f4f0d478186e87725651
#
_entry.id   35e004ab3301f4f0d478186e87725651
#
_cell.length_a   1.000
_cell.length_b   1.000
_cell.length_c   1.000
_cell.angle_alpha   90.00
_cell.angle_beta   90.00
_cell.angle_gamma   90.00
#
_symmetry.space_group_name_H-M   'P 1'
#
loop_
_entity.id
_entity.type
_entity.pdbx_description
1 polymer ?
#
loop_
_entity_poly.entity_id
_entity_poly.type
_entity_poly.pdbx_seq_one_letter_code
_entity_poly.pdbx_strand_id
1 'polypeptide(L)'
;MPAVPAGGERTGDGPDAAQVARAQALAREIFSGVASKGALPLIDVLAERTLRFTEIRGEVPDISQKMLTQTLRGLERDGLVERTVHATVPPRVEYALTAAGRALRSRVNGLCDWTRQYLQDIEVARHRHDVAD
;
A
#
# COMPACT_ATOMS: atom_id res chain seq x y z
N MET A 1 30.23 -8.69 30.20
CA MET A 1 29.94 -8.58 29.69
C MET A 1 29.73 -9.01 28.52
N PRO A 2 29.67 -9.35 28.25
CA PRO A 2 29.59 -9.98 27.19
C PRO A 2 28.56 -9.71 26.39
N ALA A 3 27.87 -9.35 26.92
CA ALA A 3 26.88 -8.81 26.15
C ALA A 3 27.34 -8.45 24.83
N VAL A 4 28.41 -8.15 24.87
CA VAL A 4 28.99 -7.79 23.75
C VAL A 4 28.76 -8.62 22.63
N PRO A 5 28.91 -9.74 22.79
CA PRO A 5 28.71 -10.66 21.76
C PRO A 5 27.49 -10.27 21.08
N ALA A 6 26.69 -9.77 21.84
CA ALA A 6 25.48 -9.35 21.27
C ALA A 6 25.81 -8.50 20.08
N GLY A 7 26.82 -7.76 20.21
CA GLY A 7 27.18 -6.90 19.12
C GLY A 7 27.42 -7.73 17.91
N GLY A 8 28.15 -8.76 18.10
CA GLY A 8 28.47 -9.59 16.99
C GLY A 8 27.22 -10.09 16.35
N GLU A 9 26.33 -10.47 17.18
CA GLU A 9 25.12 -10.98 16.62
C GLU A 9 24.44 -9.92 15.88
N ARG A 10 24.64 -8.74 16.31
CA ARG A 10 24.00 -7.66 15.67
C ARG A 10 24.33 -7.63 14.21
N THR A 11 25.50 -8.03 13.87
CA THR A 11 25.86 -8.02 12.47
C THR A 11 24.96 -8.93 11.68
N GLY A 12 24.37 -9.90 12.33
CA GLY A 12 23.46 -10.78 11.64
C GLY A 12 22.06 -10.20 11.60
N ASP A 13 21.88 -9.04 12.17
CA ASP A 13 20.55 -8.47 12.21
C ASP A 13 20.08 -7.90 10.89
N GLY A 14 20.97 -7.68 9.95
CA GLY A 14 20.55 -7.22 8.65
C GLY A 14 19.87 -8.34 7.88
N PRO A 15 19.10 -7.99 6.85
CA PRO A 15 18.43 -9.01 6.05
C PRO A 15 19.45 -9.84 5.29
N ASP A 16 19.23 -11.15 5.18
CA ASP A 16 20.09 -11.98 4.36
C ASP A 16 19.63 -11.88 2.90
N ALA A 17 20.40 -12.47 1.98
CA ALA A 17 20.12 -12.37 0.55
C ALA A 17 18.76 -12.95 0.17
N ALA A 18 18.39 -14.06 0.80
CA ALA A 18 17.10 -14.68 0.50
C ALA A 18 15.95 -13.79 0.96
N GLN A 19 16.10 -13.17 2.11
CA GLN A 19 15.09 -12.27 2.64
C GLN A 19 14.92 -11.05 1.75
N VAL A 20 16.03 -10.48 1.29
CA VAL A 20 15.99 -9.33 0.38
C VAL A 20 15.31 -9.69 -0.91
N ALA A 21 15.62 -10.86 -1.48
CA ALA A 21 15.00 -11.29 -2.73
C ALA A 21 13.48 -11.47 -2.58
N ARG A 22 13.05 -12.07 -1.46
CA ARG A 22 11.62 -12.25 -1.21
C ARG A 22 10.91 -10.90 -1.06
N ALA A 23 11.56 -9.97 -0.36
CA ALA A 23 10.98 -8.64 -0.15
C ALA A 23 10.85 -7.90 -1.48
N GLN A 24 11.85 -8.00 -2.35
CA GLN A 24 11.79 -7.34 -3.65
C GLN A 24 10.68 -7.90 -4.53
N ALA A 25 10.51 -9.21 -4.52
CA ALA A 25 9.45 -9.85 -5.30
C ALA A 25 8.07 -9.41 -4.81
N LEU A 26 7.86 -9.42 -3.50
CA LEU A 26 6.60 -8.99 -2.92
C LEU A 26 6.34 -7.51 -3.15
N ALA A 27 7.38 -6.69 -3.08
CA ALA A 27 7.23 -5.25 -3.30
C ALA A 27 6.72 -4.97 -4.71
N ARG A 28 7.22 -5.69 -5.70
CA ARG A 28 6.75 -5.50 -7.08
C ARG A 28 5.29 -5.89 -7.23
N GLU A 29 4.89 -7.00 -6.63
CA GLU A 29 3.49 -7.44 -6.69
C GLU A 29 2.57 -6.45 -6.01
N ILE A 30 2.92 -6.03 -4.80
CA ILE A 30 2.10 -5.10 -4.03
C ILE A 30 1.99 -3.77 -4.76
N PHE A 31 3.11 -3.24 -5.22
CA PHE A 31 3.13 -1.95 -5.89
C PHE A 31 2.31 -1.99 -7.18
N SER A 32 2.45 -3.04 -7.96
CA SER A 32 1.68 -3.21 -9.18
C SER A 32 0.18 -3.27 -8.89
N GLY A 33 -0.21 -4.02 -7.87
CA GLY A 33 -1.61 -4.12 -7.47
C GLY A 33 -2.17 -2.80 -6.99
N VAL A 34 -1.41 -2.08 -6.18
CA VAL A 34 -1.85 -0.81 -5.64
C VAL A 34 -2.00 0.22 -6.76
N ALA A 35 -1.08 0.22 -7.71
CA ALA A 35 -1.10 1.20 -8.80
C ALA A 35 -2.20 0.92 -9.81
N SER A 36 -2.52 -0.35 -10.08
CA SER A 36 -3.37 -0.70 -11.21
C SER A 36 -4.81 -1.02 -10.87
N LYS A 37 -5.15 -1.25 -9.62
CA LYS A 37 -6.48 -1.75 -9.25
C LYS A 37 -7.34 -0.77 -8.47
N GLY A 38 -6.99 0.50 -8.48
CA GLY A 38 -7.78 1.48 -7.76
C GLY A 38 -7.65 1.39 -6.26
N ALA A 39 -6.57 0.75 -5.78
CA ALA A 39 -6.37 0.59 -4.35
C ALA A 39 -5.94 1.88 -3.66
N LEU A 40 -5.29 2.80 -4.38
CA LEU A 40 -4.83 4.04 -3.78
C LEU A 40 -5.95 4.87 -3.16
N PRO A 41 -7.08 5.10 -3.85
CA PRO A 41 -8.18 5.82 -3.23
C PRO A 41 -8.73 5.12 -1.99
N LEU A 42 -8.75 3.78 -1.99
CA LEU A 42 -9.21 3.04 -0.83
C LEU A 42 -8.27 3.22 0.35
N ILE A 43 -6.98 3.16 0.09
CA ILE A 43 -5.98 3.35 1.12
C ILE A 43 -6.10 4.75 1.72
N ASP A 44 -6.31 5.76 0.88
CA ASP A 44 -6.47 7.14 1.34
C ASP A 44 -7.70 7.31 2.22
N VAL A 45 -8.82 6.73 1.81
CA VAL A 45 -10.06 6.83 2.56
C VAL A 45 -9.95 6.12 3.91
N LEU A 46 -9.34 4.93 3.91
CA LEU A 46 -9.18 4.14 5.13
C LEU A 46 -8.10 4.70 6.05
N ALA A 47 -7.25 5.59 5.56
CA ALA A 47 -6.27 6.25 6.40
C ALA A 47 -6.93 7.22 7.36
N GLU A 48 -8.10 7.74 6.97
CA GLU A 48 -8.80 8.72 7.79
C GLU A 48 -9.60 8.07 8.92
N ARG A 49 -10.19 6.91 8.65
CA ARG A 49 -11.03 6.25 9.65
C ARG A 49 -11.41 4.84 9.21
N THR A 50 -11.89 4.08 10.18
CA THR A 50 -12.46 2.77 9.94
C THR A 50 -13.80 2.94 9.24
N LEU A 51 -14.05 2.16 8.20
CA LEU A 51 -15.25 2.29 7.39
C LEU A 51 -15.89 0.94 7.10
N ARG A 52 -17.20 0.95 6.89
CA ARG A 52 -17.93 -0.20 6.40
C ARG A 52 -17.92 -0.19 4.88
N PHE A 53 -18.24 -1.33 4.28
CA PHE A 53 -18.22 -1.48 2.83
C PHE A 53 -19.04 -0.40 2.11
N THR A 54 -20.27 -0.16 2.59
CA THR A 54 -21.14 0.83 1.94
C THR A 54 -20.58 2.24 2.08
N GLU A 55 -19.89 2.52 3.19
CA GLU A 55 -19.28 3.82 3.39
C GLU A 55 -18.12 4.02 2.43
N ILE A 56 -17.32 2.95 2.23
CA ILE A 56 -16.22 3.02 1.28
C ILE A 56 -16.76 3.28 -0.12
N ARG A 57 -17.84 2.59 -0.50
CA ARG A 57 -18.44 2.79 -1.81
C ARG A 57 -18.90 4.22 -2.02
N GLY A 58 -19.42 4.83 -0.97
CA GLY A 58 -19.85 6.22 -1.05
C GLY A 58 -18.67 7.18 -1.25
N GLU A 59 -17.51 6.83 -0.71
CA GLU A 59 -16.33 7.68 -0.81
C GLU A 59 -15.57 7.46 -2.13
N VAL A 60 -15.74 6.30 -2.76
CA VAL A 60 -15.03 5.95 -4.00
C VAL A 60 -16.05 5.49 -5.02
N PRO A 61 -16.88 6.40 -5.53
CA PRO A 61 -18.02 6.02 -6.38
C PRO A 61 -17.67 5.44 -7.75
N ASP A 62 -16.48 5.68 -8.22
CA ASP A 62 -16.10 5.23 -9.56
C ASP A 62 -15.69 3.76 -9.62
N ILE A 63 -15.62 3.09 -8.48
CA ILE A 63 -15.22 1.70 -8.46
C ILE A 63 -16.46 0.80 -8.40
N SER A 64 -16.47 -0.28 -9.19
CA SER A 64 -17.59 -1.20 -9.16
C SER A 64 -17.57 -2.02 -7.86
N GLN A 65 -18.72 -2.56 -7.49
CA GLN A 65 -18.81 -3.38 -6.29
C GLN A 65 -17.87 -4.59 -6.37
N LYS A 66 -17.79 -5.20 -7.56
CA LYS A 66 -16.92 -6.35 -7.76
C LYS A 66 -15.45 -5.96 -7.58
N MET A 67 -15.05 -4.84 -8.18
CA MET A 67 -13.67 -4.38 -8.06
C MET A 67 -13.34 -4.00 -6.62
N LEU A 68 -14.26 -3.34 -5.93
CA LEU A 68 -14.07 -2.97 -4.54
C LEU A 68 -13.85 -4.21 -3.68
N THR A 69 -14.70 -5.23 -3.87
CA THR A 69 -14.57 -6.48 -3.12
C THR A 69 -13.23 -7.13 -3.37
N GLN A 70 -12.82 -7.21 -4.65
CA GLN A 70 -11.55 -7.83 -5.00
C GLN A 70 -10.36 -7.07 -4.44
N THR A 71 -10.42 -5.75 -4.51
CA THR A 71 -9.34 -4.90 -4.02
C THR A 71 -9.19 -5.02 -2.51
N LEU A 72 -10.31 -4.98 -1.78
CA LEU A 72 -10.28 -5.14 -0.33
C LEU A 72 -9.73 -6.51 0.09
N ARG A 73 -10.12 -7.56 -0.64
CA ARG A 73 -9.60 -8.90 -0.36
C ARG A 73 -8.10 -8.98 -0.58
N GLY A 74 -7.61 -8.35 -1.64
CA GLY A 74 -6.18 -8.32 -1.90
C GLY A 74 -5.39 -7.57 -0.83
N LEU A 75 -5.93 -6.43 -0.40
CA LEU A 75 -5.29 -5.65 0.66
C LEU A 75 -5.30 -6.40 1.99
N GLU A 76 -6.39 -7.09 2.27
CA GLU A 76 -6.49 -7.90 3.48
C GLU A 76 -5.50 -9.07 3.44
N ARG A 77 -5.41 -9.73 2.29
CA ARG A 77 -4.48 -10.85 2.11
C ARG A 77 -3.05 -10.44 2.36
N ASP A 78 -2.68 -9.23 1.94
CA ASP A 78 -1.32 -8.72 2.11
C ASP A 78 -1.09 -8.08 3.48
N GLY A 79 -2.11 -8.06 4.33
CA GLY A 79 -1.97 -7.50 5.67
C GLY A 79 -1.94 -5.99 5.70
N LEU A 80 -2.42 -5.33 4.65
CA LEU A 80 -2.47 -3.87 4.59
C LEU A 80 -3.77 -3.32 5.11
N VAL A 81 -4.82 -4.13 5.10
CA VAL A 81 -6.14 -3.79 5.60
C VAL A 81 -6.59 -4.88 6.56
N GLU A 82 -7.23 -4.48 7.62
CA GLU A 82 -7.80 -5.38 8.60
C GLU A 82 -9.32 -5.35 8.48
N ARG A 83 -9.91 -6.53 8.44
CA ARG A 83 -11.36 -6.68 8.37
C ARG A 83 -11.85 -7.20 9.70
N THR A 84 -12.77 -6.50 10.32
CA THR A 84 -13.32 -6.87 11.62
C THR A 84 -14.80 -7.12 11.48
N VAL A 85 -15.23 -8.31 11.93
CA VAL A 85 -16.66 -8.65 11.93
C VAL A 85 -17.18 -8.49 13.35
N HIS A 86 -18.21 -7.68 13.51
CA HIS A 86 -18.87 -7.50 14.80
C HIS A 86 -20.09 -8.38 14.86
N ALA A 87 -20.23 -9.12 15.97
CA ALA A 87 -21.32 -10.06 16.15
C ALA A 87 -22.59 -9.34 16.61
N THR A 88 -23.10 -8.48 15.78
CA THR A 88 -24.34 -7.76 16.03
C THR A 88 -25.43 -8.33 15.12
N VAL A 89 -26.66 -7.83 15.24
CA VAL A 89 -27.78 -8.26 14.41
C VAL A 89 -28.35 -7.01 13.76
N PRO A 90 -28.12 -6.81 12.45
CA PRO A 90 -27.34 -7.65 11.56
C PRO A 90 -25.83 -7.52 11.83
N PRO A 91 -25.02 -8.46 11.35
CA PRO A 91 -23.58 -8.39 11.55
C PRO A 91 -23.01 -7.14 10.87
N ARG A 92 -22.00 -6.57 11.50
CA ARG A 92 -21.33 -5.37 10.97
C ARG A 92 -19.88 -5.71 10.66
N VAL A 93 -19.44 -5.37 9.45
CA VAL A 93 -18.08 -5.61 9.01
C VAL A 93 -17.42 -4.27 8.77
N GLU A 94 -16.25 -4.08 9.37
CA GLU A 94 -15.50 -2.84 9.24
C GLU A 94 -14.11 -3.10 8.70
N TYR A 95 -13.58 -2.12 7.97
CA TYR A 95 -12.26 -2.18 7.37
C TYR A 95 -11.42 -1.03 7.88
N ALA A 96 -10.15 -1.30 8.18
CA ALA A 96 -9.21 -0.29 8.67
C ALA A 96 -7.83 -0.59 8.11
N LEU A 97 -7.00 0.44 7.97
CA LEU A 97 -5.61 0.23 7.59
C LEU A 97 -4.85 -0.35 8.77
N THR A 98 -3.96 -1.27 8.48
CA THR A 98 -3.00 -1.78 9.45
C THR A 98 -1.81 -0.82 9.51
N ALA A 99 -0.87 -1.08 10.43
CA ALA A 99 0.37 -0.31 10.49
C ALA A 99 1.13 -0.42 9.17
N ALA A 100 1.16 -1.63 8.58
CA ALA A 100 1.82 -1.82 7.28
C ALA A 100 1.12 -1.03 6.18
N GLY A 101 -0.21 -0.99 6.20
CA GLY A 101 -0.97 -0.20 5.23
C GLY A 101 -0.69 1.29 5.34
N ARG A 102 -0.60 1.79 6.57
CA ARG A 102 -0.27 3.21 6.79
C ARG A 102 1.14 3.53 6.33
N ALA A 103 2.07 2.62 6.58
CA ALA A 103 3.45 2.79 6.14
C ALA A 103 3.53 2.82 4.61
N LEU A 104 2.77 1.94 3.95
CA LEU A 104 2.73 1.94 2.49
C LEU A 104 2.18 3.25 1.96
N ARG A 105 1.11 3.75 2.54
CA ARG A 105 0.54 5.03 2.14
C ARG A 105 1.57 6.15 2.23
N SER A 106 2.35 6.15 3.29
CA SER A 106 3.40 7.15 3.46
C SER A 106 4.43 7.08 2.34
N ARG A 107 4.81 5.87 1.93
CA ARG A 107 5.77 5.69 0.84
C ARG A 107 5.19 6.15 -0.49
N VAL A 108 3.91 5.87 -0.74
CA VAL A 108 3.25 6.30 -1.96
C VAL A 108 3.15 7.82 -2.00
N ASN A 109 2.83 8.43 -0.87
CA ASN A 109 2.78 9.90 -0.80
C ASN A 109 4.16 10.49 -1.08
N GLY A 110 5.23 9.84 -0.62
CA GLY A 110 6.59 10.25 -0.92
C GLY A 110 6.90 10.18 -2.41
N LEU A 111 6.39 9.15 -3.09
CA LEU A 111 6.56 9.02 -4.53
C LEU A 111 5.82 10.15 -5.26
N CYS A 112 4.62 10.48 -4.81
CA CYS A 112 3.86 11.57 -5.39
C CYS A 112 4.57 12.90 -5.18
N ASP A 113 5.18 13.11 -4.01
CA ASP A 113 5.96 14.30 -3.71
C ASP A 113 7.15 14.41 -4.65
N TRP A 114 7.84 13.29 -4.86
CA TRP A 114 8.98 13.22 -5.77
C TRP A 114 8.55 13.58 -7.20
N THR A 115 7.43 13.01 -7.65
CA THR A 115 6.91 13.28 -8.99
C THR A 115 6.60 14.77 -9.16
N ARG A 116 6.01 15.37 -8.13
CA ARG A 116 5.67 16.78 -8.17
C ARG A 116 6.92 17.65 -8.23
N GLN A 117 7.95 17.25 -7.50
CA GLN A 117 9.21 17.97 -7.47
C GLN A 117 9.90 17.96 -8.82
N TYR A 118 9.83 16.85 -9.55
CA TYR A 118 10.51 16.69 -10.83
C TYR A 118 9.55 16.72 -12.03
N LEU A 119 8.34 17.19 -11.81
CA LEU A 119 7.30 17.18 -12.84
C LEU A 119 7.74 17.82 -14.14
N GLN A 120 8.31 19.01 -14.04
CA GLN A 120 8.74 19.74 -15.22
C GLN A 120 9.83 19.00 -15.97
N ASP A 121 10.81 18.47 -15.25
CA ASP A 121 11.91 17.73 -15.88
C ASP A 121 11.40 16.51 -16.61
N ILE A 122 10.45 15.80 -16.00
CA ILE A 122 9.89 14.60 -16.59
C ILE A 122 9.08 14.93 -17.84
N GLU A 123 8.26 15.98 -17.76
CA GLU A 123 7.43 16.39 -18.90
C GLU A 123 8.29 16.84 -20.07
N VAL A 124 9.36 17.60 -19.78
CA VAL A 124 10.28 18.03 -20.84
C VAL A 124 10.96 16.83 -21.47
N ALA A 125 11.42 15.87 -20.67
CA ALA A 125 12.08 14.68 -21.19
C ALA A 125 11.16 13.88 -22.08
N ARG A 126 9.91 13.68 -21.66
CA ARG A 126 8.92 12.95 -22.45
C ARG A 126 8.61 13.65 -23.75
N HIS A 127 8.46 14.97 -23.69
CA HIS A 127 8.18 15.73 -24.90
C HIS A 127 9.31 15.60 -25.90
N ARG A 128 10.57 15.71 -25.46
CA ARG A 128 11.71 15.57 -26.36
C ARG A 128 11.73 14.20 -27.01
N HIS A 129 11.46 13.17 -26.23
CA HIS A 129 11.47 11.81 -26.76
C HIS A 129 10.37 11.61 -27.79
N ASP A 130 9.18 12.07 -27.51
CA ASP A 130 8.03 11.90 -28.38
C ASP A 130 8.20 12.67 -29.70
N VAL A 131 8.81 13.85 -29.63
CA VAL A 131 9.02 14.65 -30.82
C VAL A 131 10.14 14.08 -31.68
N ALA A 132 11.14 13.45 -31.05
CA ALA A 132 12.26 12.86 -31.77
C ALA A 132 11.88 11.61 -32.54
N ASP A 133 10.86 10.91 -32.06
CA ASP A 133 10.37 9.72 -32.75
C ASP A 133 9.36 10.09 -33.82
#